data_2e30cf0ae91c45cb6133d54f59f28b1f
#
_entry.id   2e30cf0ae91c45cb6133d54f59f28b1f
#
_cell.length_a   1.000
_cell.length_b   1.000
_cell.length_c   1.000
_cell.angle_alpha   90.00
_cell.angle_beta   90.00
_cell.angle_gamma   90.00
#
_symmetry.space_group_name_H-M   'P 1'
#
loop_
_entity.id
_entity.type
_entity.pdbx_description
1 polymer ?
#
loop_
_entity_poly.entity_id
_entity_poly.type
_entity_poly.pdbx_seq_one_letter_code
_entity_poly.pdbx_strand_id
1 'polypeptide(L)'
;MAKIIGIDLGTTNSCVSYMLGDKSEVIANAEGNRTTPSIVYIKGDELLVGDLAKRKAILEPKNVVYEVKRWIGRKYSEVKNELANMAYETKEGSDGGILIVVDGKEYKPEQISAFILQKLKADAEKFLGETITQAVITVPAYFNDSQRNATKAAGEIAGLKVERIINEPTAAALAYGEGKKADEKIVVFDLGGGTFDVTVLDIGSEGTFQVLSTSGDTQLG
;
A
#
# COMPACT_ATOMS: atom_id res chain seq x y z
N MET A 1 -7.52 20.04 15.13
CA MET A 1 -7.11 18.62 15.28
C MET A 1 -6.28 18.27 14.05
N ALA A 2 -5.17 17.53 14.22
CA ALA A 2 -4.39 17.07 13.06
C ALA A 2 -5.30 16.20 12.16
N LYS A 3 -5.27 16.42 10.84
CA LYS A 3 -6.02 15.60 9.91
C LYS A 3 -5.40 14.20 9.82
N ILE A 4 -6.28 13.20 9.78
CA ILE A 4 -5.91 11.80 9.52
C ILE A 4 -6.18 11.54 8.04
N ILE A 5 -5.22 10.99 7.32
CA ILE A 5 -5.40 10.55 5.94
C ILE A 5 -5.65 9.05 5.87
N GLY A 6 -6.43 8.62 4.90
CA GLY A 6 -6.56 7.22 4.51
C GLY A 6 -5.61 6.90 3.36
N ILE A 7 -4.85 5.83 3.48
CA ILE A 7 -3.92 5.38 2.44
C ILE A 7 -4.27 3.96 2.03
N ASP A 8 -4.51 3.77 0.74
CA ASP A 8 -4.48 2.46 0.11
C ASP A 8 -3.08 2.26 -0.49
N LEU A 9 -2.27 1.44 0.18
CA LEU A 9 -0.94 1.08 -0.27
C LEU A 9 -1.01 -0.16 -1.18
N GLY A 10 -1.32 0.05 -2.44
CA GLY A 10 -1.52 -1.03 -3.41
C GLY A 10 -0.22 -1.63 -3.96
N THR A 11 -0.30 -2.84 -4.52
CA THR A 11 0.84 -3.52 -5.16
C THR A 11 1.34 -2.76 -6.38
N THR A 12 0.41 -2.28 -7.20
CA THR A 12 0.71 -1.59 -8.47
C THR A 12 0.51 -0.08 -8.35
N ASN A 13 -0.58 0.35 -7.75
CA ASN A 13 -0.93 1.74 -7.55
C ASN A 13 -1.39 1.98 -6.12
N SER A 14 -1.07 3.13 -5.59
CA SER A 14 -1.51 3.59 -4.27
C SER A 14 -2.37 4.84 -4.40
N CYS A 15 -3.24 5.08 -3.44
CA CYS A 15 -3.99 6.33 -3.37
C CYS A 15 -4.08 6.86 -1.94
N VAL A 16 -4.36 8.15 -1.82
CA VAL A 16 -4.54 8.83 -0.54
C VAL A 16 -5.85 9.61 -0.55
N SER A 17 -6.55 9.58 0.57
CA SER A 17 -7.82 10.26 0.76
C SER A 17 -7.89 10.96 2.12
N TYR A 18 -8.85 11.88 2.26
CA TYR A 18 -9.15 12.57 3.51
C TYR A 18 -10.66 12.74 3.66
N MET A 19 -11.09 13.08 4.87
CA MET A 19 -12.49 13.40 5.13
C MET A 19 -12.72 14.90 4.96
N LEU A 20 -13.67 15.26 4.08
CA LEU A 20 -14.21 16.60 3.91
C LEU A 20 -15.64 16.63 4.48
N GLY A 21 -15.77 17.01 5.74
CA GLY A 21 -17.03 16.83 6.48
C GLY A 21 -17.34 15.32 6.61
N ASP A 22 -18.48 14.91 6.14
CA ASP A 22 -18.95 13.52 6.20
C ASP A 22 -18.62 12.68 4.94
N LYS A 23 -17.87 13.25 4.00
CA LYS A 23 -17.51 12.56 2.74
C LYS A 23 -16.01 12.35 2.63
N SER A 24 -15.62 11.19 2.12
CA SER A 24 -14.24 10.92 1.77
C SER A 24 -13.93 11.47 0.36
N GLU A 25 -12.78 12.10 0.22
CA GLU A 25 -12.28 12.58 -1.07
C GLU A 25 -10.86 12.07 -1.32
N VAL A 26 -10.61 11.60 -2.55
CA VAL A 26 -9.28 11.19 -3.00
C VAL A 26 -8.46 12.43 -3.37
N ILE A 27 -7.27 12.52 -2.82
CA ILE A 27 -6.30 13.58 -3.10
C ILE A 27 -5.57 13.27 -4.40
N ALA A 28 -5.55 14.22 -5.34
CA ALA A 28 -4.70 14.12 -6.52
C ALA A 28 -3.22 14.32 -6.14
N ASN A 29 -2.34 13.52 -6.74
CA ASN A 29 -0.89 13.67 -6.58
C ASN A 29 -0.38 14.94 -7.28
N ALA A 30 0.92 15.23 -7.13
CA ALA A 30 1.54 16.41 -7.72
C ALA A 30 1.50 16.43 -9.26
N GLU A 31 1.33 15.27 -9.87
CA GLU A 31 1.19 15.05 -11.32
C GLU A 31 -0.27 15.19 -11.80
N GLY A 32 -1.24 15.41 -10.90
CA GLY A 32 -2.66 15.57 -11.19
C GLY A 32 -3.46 14.27 -11.27
N ASN A 33 -2.85 13.12 -10.94
CA ASN A 33 -3.49 11.82 -10.97
C ASN A 33 -4.09 11.47 -9.60
N ARG A 34 -5.20 10.73 -9.59
CA ARG A 34 -5.86 10.25 -8.35
C ARG A 34 -5.19 9.01 -7.76
N THR A 35 -4.29 8.38 -8.50
CA THR A 35 -3.47 7.26 -8.06
C THR A 35 -2.00 7.54 -8.34
N THR A 36 -1.12 6.97 -7.52
CA THR A 36 0.33 7.06 -7.67
C THR A 36 0.88 5.65 -7.87
N PRO A 37 1.62 5.38 -8.96
CA PRO A 37 2.26 4.09 -9.13
C PRO A 37 3.15 3.72 -7.92
N SER A 38 3.02 2.48 -7.43
CA SER A 38 3.81 1.96 -6.30
C SER A 38 5.21 1.55 -6.78
N ILE A 39 5.93 2.50 -7.37
CA ILE A 39 7.22 2.31 -8.03
C ILE A 39 8.21 3.32 -7.48
N VAL A 40 9.42 2.85 -7.18
CA VAL A 40 10.52 3.66 -6.62
C VAL A 40 11.76 3.49 -7.50
N TYR A 41 12.38 4.59 -7.90
CA TYR A 41 13.67 4.61 -8.58
C TYR A 41 14.73 5.21 -7.65
N ILE A 42 15.90 4.57 -7.58
CA ILE A 42 17.01 4.98 -6.73
C ILE A 42 18.31 4.91 -7.54
N LYS A 43 19.03 6.03 -7.62
CA LYS A 43 20.36 6.07 -8.21
C LYS A 43 21.16 7.26 -7.65
N GLY A 44 22.30 7.01 -7.02
CA GLY A 44 23.07 8.05 -6.32
C GLY A 44 22.23 8.71 -5.24
N ASP A 45 22.01 10.02 -5.40
CA ASP A 45 21.16 10.82 -4.53
C ASP A 45 19.75 11.06 -5.12
N GLU A 46 19.49 10.55 -6.32
CA GLU A 46 18.18 10.68 -6.98
C GLU A 46 17.23 9.60 -6.46
N LEU A 47 16.15 10.03 -5.82
CA LEU A 47 15.02 9.20 -5.38
C LEU A 47 13.75 9.72 -6.04
N LEU A 48 13.13 8.91 -6.88
CA LEU A 48 11.86 9.21 -7.52
C LEU A 48 10.80 8.18 -7.12
N VAL A 49 9.54 8.62 -7.03
CA VAL A 49 8.41 7.74 -6.72
C VAL A 49 7.26 8.05 -7.68
N GLY A 50 6.48 7.03 -8.03
CA GLY A 50 5.30 7.17 -8.86
C GLY A 50 5.60 7.26 -10.35
N ASP A 51 4.92 8.14 -11.06
CA ASP A 51 5.01 8.26 -12.53
C ASP A 51 6.44 8.60 -13.02
N LEU A 52 7.18 9.40 -12.26
CA LEU A 52 8.57 9.74 -12.59
C LEU A 52 9.48 8.50 -12.50
N ALA A 53 9.33 7.69 -11.46
CA ALA A 53 10.06 6.43 -11.32
C ALA A 53 9.67 5.43 -12.42
N LYS A 54 8.38 5.33 -12.75
CA LYS A 54 7.87 4.44 -13.80
C LYS A 54 8.53 4.72 -15.17
N ARG A 55 8.78 5.98 -15.50
CA ARG A 55 9.43 6.37 -16.76
C ARG A 55 10.88 5.90 -16.84
N LYS A 56 11.55 5.74 -15.69
CA LYS A 56 12.94 5.23 -15.62
C LYS A 56 13.03 3.71 -15.85
N ALA A 57 11.95 2.95 -15.67
CA ALA A 57 11.95 1.50 -15.73
C ALA A 57 12.42 0.93 -17.08
N ILE A 58 12.20 1.65 -18.18
CA ILE A 58 12.62 1.23 -19.53
C ILE A 58 14.13 1.34 -19.70
N LEU A 59 14.72 2.40 -19.19
CA LEU A 59 16.13 2.71 -19.40
C LEU A 59 17.04 2.11 -18.32
N GLU A 60 16.55 2.08 -17.09
CA GLU A 60 17.33 1.69 -15.90
C GLU A 60 16.53 0.71 -15.01
N PRO A 61 16.11 -0.46 -15.53
CA PRO A 61 15.22 -1.37 -14.82
C PRO A 61 15.79 -1.89 -13.49
N LYS A 62 17.14 -2.01 -13.39
CA LYS A 62 17.81 -2.47 -12.17
C LYS A 62 17.74 -1.46 -11.01
N ASN A 63 17.46 -0.20 -11.33
CA ASN A 63 17.34 0.89 -10.36
C ASN A 63 15.87 1.18 -9.99
N VAL A 64 14.92 0.42 -10.53
CA VAL A 64 13.50 0.59 -10.32
C VAL A 64 12.92 -0.57 -9.54
N VAL A 65 12.36 -0.29 -8.36
CA VAL A 65 11.68 -1.26 -7.50
C VAL A 65 10.18 -1.11 -7.65
N TYR A 66 9.51 -2.22 -7.87
CA TYR A 66 8.05 -2.33 -8.02
C TYR A 66 7.53 -3.60 -7.32
N GLU A 67 6.22 -3.68 -7.12
CA GLU A 67 5.54 -4.81 -6.47
C GLU A 67 6.03 -5.13 -5.04
N VAL A 68 6.63 -4.17 -4.36
CA VAL A 68 7.26 -4.37 -3.04
C VAL A 68 6.27 -4.88 -1.98
N LYS A 69 4.97 -4.61 -2.14
CA LYS A 69 3.92 -5.11 -1.26
C LYS A 69 3.85 -6.64 -1.20
N ARG A 70 4.27 -7.34 -2.27
CA ARG A 70 4.36 -8.81 -2.29
C ARG A 70 5.40 -9.36 -1.32
N TRP A 71 6.41 -8.55 -1.00
CA TRP A 71 7.58 -8.95 -0.22
C TRP A 71 7.53 -8.48 1.23
N ILE A 72 6.71 -7.48 1.54
CA ILE A 72 6.68 -6.86 2.86
C ILE A 72 6.30 -7.89 3.94
N GLY A 73 7.13 -7.98 4.99
CA GLY A 73 6.91 -8.89 6.11
C GLY A 73 7.08 -10.38 5.81
N ARG A 74 7.61 -10.74 4.63
CA ARG A 74 7.85 -12.14 4.24
C ARG A 74 9.31 -12.53 4.39
N LYS A 75 9.57 -13.84 4.50
CA LYS A 75 10.92 -14.40 4.48
C LYS A 75 11.38 -14.63 3.05
N TYR A 76 12.70 -14.49 2.82
CA TYR A 76 13.30 -14.71 1.51
C TYR A 76 13.01 -16.12 0.96
N SER A 77 13.11 -17.15 1.84
CA SER A 77 12.85 -18.54 1.46
C SER A 77 11.43 -18.81 0.96
N GLU A 78 10.44 -18.00 1.38
CA GLU A 78 9.03 -18.17 0.99
C GLU A 78 8.76 -17.70 -0.44
N VAL A 79 9.57 -16.76 -0.96
CA VAL A 79 9.32 -16.03 -2.22
C VAL A 79 10.53 -16.04 -3.17
N LYS A 80 11.54 -16.86 -2.89
CA LYS A 80 12.79 -16.91 -3.67
C LYS A 80 12.58 -17.08 -5.18
N ASN A 81 11.64 -17.94 -5.57
CA ASN A 81 11.37 -18.20 -6.99
C ASN A 81 10.70 -17.01 -7.67
N GLU A 82 9.87 -16.26 -6.95
CA GLU A 82 9.20 -15.05 -7.45
C GLU A 82 10.20 -13.90 -7.56
N LEU A 83 11.05 -13.74 -6.55
CA LEU A 83 12.11 -12.71 -6.52
C LEU A 83 13.13 -12.87 -7.65
N ALA A 84 13.39 -14.12 -8.09
CA ALA A 84 14.29 -14.39 -9.20
C ALA A 84 13.82 -13.80 -10.55
N ASN A 85 12.55 -13.45 -10.68
CA ASN A 85 11.96 -12.86 -11.88
C ASN A 85 11.99 -11.31 -11.87
N MET A 86 12.41 -10.70 -10.75
CA MET A 86 12.47 -9.24 -10.65
C MET A 86 13.67 -8.68 -11.43
N ALA A 87 13.49 -7.49 -12.00
CA ALA A 87 14.57 -6.80 -12.72
C ALA A 87 15.64 -6.23 -11.77
N TYR A 88 15.25 -5.91 -10.53
CA TYR A 88 16.16 -5.46 -9.48
C TYR A 88 16.73 -6.65 -8.70
N GLU A 89 17.90 -6.46 -8.11
CA GLU A 89 18.60 -7.51 -7.36
C GLU A 89 17.97 -7.69 -5.97
N THR A 90 17.89 -8.95 -5.52
CA THR A 90 17.41 -9.29 -4.17
C THR A 90 18.32 -10.31 -3.52
N LYS A 91 18.42 -10.28 -2.19
CA LYS A 91 19.18 -11.26 -1.43
C LYS A 91 18.56 -11.55 -0.08
N GLU A 92 18.97 -12.64 0.53
CA GLU A 92 18.56 -13.00 1.89
C GLU A 92 19.37 -12.20 2.92
N GLY A 93 18.67 -11.57 3.85
CA GLY A 93 19.28 -10.89 4.99
C GLY A 93 19.69 -11.87 6.10
N SER A 94 20.53 -11.43 7.02
CA SER A 94 20.99 -12.25 8.16
C SER A 94 19.86 -12.72 9.09
N ASP A 95 18.72 -12.05 9.06
CA ASP A 95 17.49 -12.38 9.78
C ASP A 95 16.53 -13.28 8.97
N GLY A 96 16.96 -13.74 7.78
CA GLY A 96 16.14 -14.49 6.82
C GLY A 96 15.10 -13.62 6.11
N GLY A 97 15.13 -12.30 6.33
CA GLY A 97 14.29 -11.34 5.63
C GLY A 97 14.78 -11.07 4.20
N ILE A 98 14.02 -10.27 3.47
CA ILE A 98 14.35 -9.89 2.11
C ILE A 98 15.13 -8.58 2.14
N LEU A 99 16.24 -8.52 1.38
CA LEU A 99 16.95 -7.31 1.08
C LEU A 99 16.88 -7.05 -0.42
N ILE A 100 16.45 -5.85 -0.79
CA ILE A 100 16.41 -5.32 -2.15
C ILE A 100 17.70 -4.52 -2.34
N VAL A 101 18.48 -4.85 -3.38
CA VAL A 101 19.76 -4.20 -3.65
C VAL A 101 19.60 -3.28 -4.86
N VAL A 102 19.74 -1.98 -4.62
CA VAL A 102 19.63 -0.96 -5.67
C VAL A 102 20.81 -0.01 -5.55
N ASP A 103 21.52 0.19 -6.64
CA ASP A 103 22.69 1.08 -6.71
C ASP A 103 23.73 0.80 -5.61
N GLY A 104 23.97 -0.50 -5.32
CA GLY A 104 24.89 -0.97 -4.28
C GLY A 104 24.43 -0.76 -2.84
N LYS A 105 23.24 -0.22 -2.61
CA LYS A 105 22.63 -0.05 -1.29
C LYS A 105 21.55 -1.10 -1.03
N GLU A 106 21.39 -1.49 0.23
CA GLU A 106 20.45 -2.51 0.67
C GLU A 106 19.26 -1.87 1.37
N TYR A 107 18.06 -2.29 0.96
CA TYR A 107 16.80 -1.81 1.51
C TYR A 107 15.91 -2.98 1.92
N LYS A 108 15.24 -2.87 3.07
CA LYS A 108 14.13 -3.76 3.41
C LYS A 108 12.86 -3.33 2.63
N PRO A 109 11.93 -4.26 2.36
CA PRO A 109 10.65 -3.91 1.71
C PRO A 109 9.90 -2.79 2.41
N GLU A 110 9.98 -2.70 3.76
CA GLU A 110 9.38 -1.64 4.55
C GLU A 110 9.97 -0.26 4.22
N GLN A 111 11.27 -0.18 3.95
CA GLN A 111 11.93 1.07 3.60
C GLN A 111 11.53 1.55 2.21
N ILE A 112 11.42 0.63 1.24
CA ILE A 112 10.91 0.96 -0.10
C ILE A 112 9.45 1.41 -0.02
N SER A 113 8.62 0.70 0.75
CA SER A 113 7.23 1.08 0.98
C SER A 113 7.11 2.44 1.66
N ALA A 114 8.04 2.75 2.58
CA ALA A 114 8.08 4.06 3.23
C ALA A 114 8.34 5.21 2.24
N PHE A 115 9.15 5.02 1.20
CA PHE A 115 9.32 6.05 0.15
C PHE A 115 8.01 6.35 -0.59
N ILE A 116 7.21 5.32 -0.87
CA ILE A 116 5.87 5.49 -1.47
C ILE A 116 4.98 6.28 -0.51
N LEU A 117 4.94 5.90 0.77
CA LEU A 117 4.14 6.58 1.78
C LEU A 117 4.58 8.03 2.01
N GLN A 118 5.89 8.32 1.95
CA GLN A 118 6.43 9.69 2.03
C GLN A 118 5.94 10.55 0.85
N LYS A 119 5.92 10.00 -0.37
CA LYS A 119 5.38 10.71 -1.55
C LYS A 119 3.90 11.01 -1.36
N LEU A 120 3.09 10.02 -0.94
CA LEU A 120 1.65 10.21 -0.70
C LEU A 120 1.40 11.24 0.40
N LYS A 121 2.18 11.21 1.48
CA LYS A 121 2.14 12.19 2.56
C LYS A 121 2.45 13.60 2.03
N ALA A 122 3.54 13.76 1.29
CA ALA A 122 3.96 15.06 0.74
C ALA A 122 2.90 15.63 -0.22
N ASP A 123 2.30 14.79 -1.06
CA ASP A 123 1.20 15.20 -1.94
C ASP A 123 -0.03 15.64 -1.15
N ALA A 124 -0.37 14.91 -0.09
CA ALA A 124 -1.47 15.26 0.80
C ALA A 124 -1.22 16.58 1.54
N GLU A 125 -0.01 16.77 2.08
CA GLU A 125 0.39 18.02 2.74
C GLU A 125 0.33 19.22 1.79
N LYS A 126 0.81 19.05 0.56
CA LYS A 126 0.74 20.09 -0.47
C LYS A 126 -0.70 20.44 -0.86
N PHE A 127 -1.56 19.42 -0.99
CA PHE A 127 -2.96 19.61 -1.36
C PHE A 127 -3.77 20.29 -0.24
N LEU A 128 -3.56 19.84 1.01
CA LEU A 128 -4.31 20.30 2.17
C LEU A 128 -3.75 21.60 2.79
N GLY A 129 -2.51 21.97 2.45
CA GLY A 129 -1.83 23.14 3.01
C GLY A 129 -1.45 23.02 4.48
N GLU A 130 -1.36 21.79 5.01
CA GLU A 130 -1.04 21.52 6.42
C GLU A 130 -0.21 20.25 6.58
N THR A 131 0.52 20.16 7.69
CA THR A 131 1.34 18.99 8.02
C THR A 131 0.46 17.79 8.40
N ILE A 132 0.75 16.63 7.82
CA ILE A 132 0.09 15.37 8.09
C ILE A 132 0.99 14.47 8.94
N THR A 133 0.47 14.04 10.08
CA THR A 133 1.21 13.20 11.02
C THR A 133 0.55 11.84 11.30
N GLN A 134 -0.67 11.64 10.84
CA GLN A 134 -1.48 10.46 11.17
C GLN A 134 -2.09 9.85 9.92
N ALA A 135 -2.14 8.51 9.88
CA ALA A 135 -2.77 7.78 8.78
C ALA A 135 -3.48 6.51 9.25
N VAL A 136 -4.49 6.11 8.48
CA VAL A 136 -5.03 4.76 8.45
C VAL A 136 -4.54 4.13 7.14
N ILE A 137 -3.97 2.92 7.20
CA ILE A 137 -3.41 2.24 6.00
C ILE A 137 -4.15 0.93 5.79
N THR A 138 -4.48 0.61 4.53
CA THR A 138 -5.15 -0.64 4.18
C THR A 138 -4.15 -1.74 3.85
N VAL A 139 -4.57 -2.99 4.10
CA VAL A 139 -3.84 -4.21 3.75
C VAL A 139 -4.82 -5.27 3.26
N PRO A 140 -4.38 -6.25 2.44
CA PRO A 140 -5.18 -7.40 2.06
C PRO A 140 -5.71 -8.15 3.28
N ALA A 141 -6.90 -8.73 3.17
CA ALA A 141 -7.52 -9.45 4.29
C ALA A 141 -6.70 -10.67 4.75
N TYR A 142 -5.97 -11.31 3.84
CA TYR A 142 -5.12 -12.47 4.12
C TYR A 142 -3.73 -12.13 4.68
N PHE A 143 -3.35 -10.85 4.80
CA PHE A 143 -2.08 -10.48 5.42
C PHE A 143 -1.99 -11.02 6.84
N ASN A 144 -0.89 -11.73 7.14
CA ASN A 144 -0.58 -12.18 8.48
C ASN A 144 -0.03 -11.02 9.35
N ASP A 145 0.17 -11.30 10.63
CA ASP A 145 0.63 -10.28 11.60
C ASP A 145 2.01 -9.71 11.24
N SER A 146 2.92 -10.51 10.67
CA SER A 146 4.24 -10.03 10.22
C SER A 146 4.09 -8.98 9.13
N GLN A 147 3.25 -9.23 8.14
CA GLN A 147 3.00 -8.31 7.02
C GLN A 147 2.27 -7.03 7.47
N ARG A 148 1.32 -7.15 8.41
CA ARG A 148 0.62 -6.00 9.02
C ARG A 148 1.59 -5.13 9.82
N ASN A 149 2.43 -5.74 10.64
CA ASN A 149 3.43 -5.04 11.44
C ASN A 149 4.49 -4.37 10.54
N ALA A 150 4.93 -5.03 9.48
CA ALA A 150 5.86 -4.47 8.51
C ALA A 150 5.25 -3.27 7.75
N THR A 151 3.95 -3.34 7.38
CA THR A 151 3.24 -2.21 6.78
C THR A 151 3.12 -1.04 7.75
N LYS A 152 2.84 -1.32 9.04
CA LYS A 152 2.82 -0.29 10.08
C LYS A 152 4.20 0.36 10.24
N ALA A 153 5.27 -0.45 10.30
CA ALA A 153 6.65 0.04 10.38
C ALA A 153 7.02 0.92 9.18
N ALA A 154 6.57 0.58 7.96
CA ALA A 154 6.75 1.43 6.78
C ALA A 154 6.09 2.81 6.96
N GLY A 155 4.90 2.86 7.54
CA GLY A 155 4.22 4.12 7.89
C GLY A 155 5.01 4.95 8.90
N GLU A 156 5.56 4.31 9.93
CA GLU A 156 6.38 4.97 10.96
C GLU A 156 7.69 5.50 10.38
N ILE A 157 8.36 4.74 9.51
CA ILE A 157 9.55 5.19 8.76
C ILE A 157 9.22 6.40 7.88
N ALA A 158 8.01 6.44 7.30
CA ALA A 158 7.54 7.58 6.52
C ALA A 158 7.19 8.82 7.36
N GLY A 159 7.30 8.75 8.67
CA GLY A 159 6.97 9.84 9.60
C GLY A 159 5.46 9.99 9.82
N LEU A 160 4.71 8.88 9.74
CA LEU A 160 3.29 8.81 10.03
C LEU A 160 3.04 7.99 11.29
N LYS A 161 2.23 8.49 12.21
CA LYS A 161 1.62 7.67 13.24
C LYS A 161 0.50 6.86 12.59
N VAL A 162 0.68 5.55 12.48
CA VAL A 162 -0.34 4.66 11.92
C VAL A 162 -1.37 4.36 12.99
N GLU A 163 -2.53 5.01 12.90
CA GLU A 163 -3.61 4.88 13.88
C GLU A 163 -4.29 3.51 13.79
N ARG A 164 -4.48 3.00 12.57
CA ARG A 164 -5.04 1.67 12.31
C ARG A 164 -4.48 1.08 11.02
N ILE A 165 -4.38 -0.26 11.02
CA ILE A 165 -4.29 -1.08 9.81
C ILE A 165 -5.66 -1.72 9.65
N ILE A 166 -6.31 -1.55 8.49
CA ILE A 166 -7.61 -2.13 8.18
C ILE A 166 -7.54 -2.98 6.91
N ASN A 167 -8.46 -3.94 6.78
CA ASN A 167 -8.50 -4.77 5.57
C ASN A 167 -9.07 -3.97 4.39
N GLU A 168 -8.49 -4.11 3.20
CA GLU A 168 -8.95 -3.48 1.96
C GLU A 168 -10.45 -3.73 1.70
N PRO A 169 -10.94 -4.99 1.75
CA PRO A 169 -12.37 -5.24 1.54
C PRO A 169 -13.25 -4.60 2.64
N THR A 170 -12.74 -4.49 3.87
CA THR A 170 -13.47 -3.79 4.94
C THR A 170 -13.54 -2.29 4.66
N ALA A 171 -12.45 -1.69 4.17
CA ALA A 171 -12.43 -0.28 3.78
C ALA A 171 -13.39 0.00 2.62
N ALA A 172 -13.43 -0.88 1.61
CA ALA A 172 -14.37 -0.78 0.50
C ALA A 172 -15.83 -0.92 0.97
N ALA A 173 -16.10 -1.86 1.88
CA ALA A 173 -17.42 -2.05 2.48
C ALA A 173 -17.86 -0.83 3.30
N LEU A 174 -16.96 -0.24 4.08
CA LEU A 174 -17.23 0.99 4.83
C LEU A 174 -17.61 2.14 3.90
N ALA A 175 -16.84 2.34 2.82
CA ALA A 175 -17.13 3.38 1.83
C ALA A 175 -18.46 3.14 1.09
N TYR A 176 -18.81 1.87 0.80
CA TYR A 176 -20.10 1.51 0.19
C TYR A 176 -21.27 1.66 1.18
N GLY A 177 -21.07 1.27 2.43
CA GLY A 177 -22.08 1.25 3.48
C GLY A 177 -22.36 2.61 4.11
N GLU A 178 -21.59 3.65 3.77
CA GLU A 178 -21.79 5.00 4.29
C GLU A 178 -23.21 5.49 3.99
N GLY A 179 -23.98 5.73 5.06
CA GLY A 179 -25.39 6.13 4.96
C GLY A 179 -26.42 5.02 4.80
N LYS A 180 -26.01 3.73 4.72
CA LYS A 180 -26.92 2.58 4.68
C LYS A 180 -27.14 2.00 6.08
N LYS A 181 -28.40 1.65 6.39
CA LYS A 181 -28.82 1.14 7.71
C LYS A 181 -29.44 -0.27 7.62
N ALA A 182 -29.09 -1.07 6.64
CA ALA A 182 -29.68 -2.39 6.47
C ALA A 182 -28.66 -3.48 6.78
N ASP A 183 -29.13 -4.60 7.36
CA ASP A 183 -28.36 -5.84 7.43
C ASP A 183 -28.19 -6.38 6.02
N GLU A 184 -26.95 -6.37 5.51
CA GLU A 184 -26.64 -6.80 4.15
C GLU A 184 -25.41 -7.72 4.14
N LYS A 185 -25.47 -8.75 3.30
CA LYS A 185 -24.27 -9.50 2.92
C LYS A 185 -23.75 -8.96 1.59
N ILE A 186 -22.52 -8.55 1.58
CA ILE A 186 -21.87 -8.01 0.38
C ILE A 186 -20.70 -8.88 -0.04
N VAL A 187 -20.44 -8.88 -1.34
CA VAL A 187 -19.21 -9.45 -1.92
C VAL A 187 -18.37 -8.31 -2.43
N VAL A 188 -17.15 -8.21 -1.91
CA VAL A 188 -16.13 -7.32 -2.46
C VAL A 188 -15.29 -8.15 -3.43
N PHE A 189 -15.26 -7.71 -4.69
CA PHE A 189 -14.49 -8.31 -5.77
C PHE A 189 -13.40 -7.29 -6.14
N ASP A 190 -12.17 -7.59 -5.75
CA ASP A 190 -11.01 -6.73 -5.97
C ASP A 190 -10.05 -7.39 -6.96
N LEU A 191 -10.02 -6.87 -8.19
CA LEU A 191 -9.06 -7.27 -9.22
C LEU A 191 -8.07 -6.12 -9.43
N GLY A 192 -6.92 -6.25 -8.77
CA GLY A 192 -5.82 -5.30 -8.88
C GLY A 192 -4.91 -5.57 -10.08
N GLY A 193 -3.82 -4.79 -10.19
CA GLY A 193 -2.83 -4.98 -11.26
C GLY A 193 -1.83 -6.12 -11.00
N GLY A 194 -2.04 -6.95 -9.99
CA GLY A 194 -1.14 -8.06 -9.65
C GLY A 194 -1.70 -9.04 -8.65
N THR A 195 -2.89 -8.77 -8.09
CA THR A 195 -3.60 -9.64 -7.15
C THR A 195 -5.08 -9.63 -7.43
N PHE A 196 -5.73 -10.72 -7.08
CA PHE A 196 -7.18 -10.86 -7.12
C PHE A 196 -7.68 -11.32 -5.76
N ASP A 197 -8.67 -10.62 -5.21
CA ASP A 197 -9.29 -10.91 -3.93
C ASP A 197 -10.80 -10.89 -4.01
N VAL A 198 -11.45 -11.88 -3.41
CA VAL A 198 -12.89 -11.94 -3.21
C VAL A 198 -13.16 -12.10 -1.73
N THR A 199 -13.93 -11.20 -1.15
CA THR A 199 -14.28 -11.23 0.27
C THR A 199 -15.79 -11.10 0.43
N VAL A 200 -16.37 -12.00 1.22
CA VAL A 200 -17.77 -11.92 1.67
C VAL A 200 -17.81 -11.30 3.04
N LEU A 201 -18.57 -10.21 3.18
CA LEU A 201 -18.76 -9.50 4.44
C LEU A 201 -20.24 -9.49 4.82
N ASP A 202 -20.48 -9.50 6.12
CA ASP A 202 -21.77 -9.20 6.74
C ASP A 202 -21.72 -7.79 7.33
N ILE A 203 -22.69 -6.95 6.94
CA ILE A 203 -22.86 -5.60 7.46
C ILE A 203 -24.09 -5.63 8.35
N GLY A 204 -23.88 -5.52 9.66
CA GLY A 204 -24.97 -5.44 10.62
C GLY A 204 -25.58 -4.04 10.70
N SER A 205 -26.85 -3.97 11.13
CA SER A 205 -27.65 -2.73 11.26
C SER A 205 -27.03 -1.67 12.18
N GLU A 206 -26.13 -2.08 13.06
CA GLU A 206 -25.38 -1.18 13.96
C GLU A 206 -24.06 -0.67 13.37
N GLY A 207 -23.83 -0.89 12.06
CA GLY A 207 -22.56 -0.51 11.40
C GLY A 207 -21.39 -1.42 11.76
N THR A 208 -21.66 -2.66 12.17
CA THR A 208 -20.63 -3.68 12.38
C THR A 208 -20.28 -4.35 11.05
N PHE A 209 -18.99 -4.67 10.87
CA PHE A 209 -18.49 -5.33 9.65
C PHE A 209 -17.79 -6.62 10.06
N GLN A 210 -18.28 -7.75 9.56
CA GLN A 210 -17.70 -9.06 9.82
C GLN A 210 -17.27 -9.71 8.50
N VAL A 211 -15.98 -10.07 8.38
CA VAL A 211 -15.51 -10.91 7.27
C VAL A 211 -15.99 -12.33 7.51
N LEU A 212 -16.80 -12.85 6.60
CA LEU A 212 -17.32 -14.22 6.63
C LEU A 212 -16.36 -15.19 5.95
N SER A 213 -15.81 -14.79 4.79
CA SER A 213 -14.83 -15.57 4.06
C SER A 213 -14.01 -14.67 3.16
N THR A 214 -12.78 -15.09 2.86
CA THR A 214 -11.92 -14.46 1.85
C THR A 214 -11.22 -15.54 1.05
N SER A 215 -11.03 -15.29 -0.25
CA SER A 215 -10.26 -16.13 -1.15
C SER A 215 -9.64 -15.23 -2.21
N GLY A 216 -8.60 -15.69 -2.90
CA GLY A 216 -7.95 -14.89 -3.92
C GLY A 216 -6.73 -15.58 -4.50
N ASP A 217 -6.07 -14.88 -5.42
CA ASP A 217 -4.81 -15.29 -6.03
C ASP A 217 -3.84 -14.11 -6.02
N THR A 218 -2.69 -14.30 -5.40
CA THR A 218 -1.67 -13.26 -5.26
C THR A 218 -0.85 -13.02 -6.53
N GLN A 219 -1.13 -13.77 -7.61
CA GLN A 219 -0.42 -13.69 -8.89
C GLN A 219 -1.36 -13.45 -10.08
N LEU A 220 -2.65 -13.25 -9.82
CA LEU A 220 -3.66 -12.92 -10.82
C LEU A 220 -4.00 -11.43 -10.72
N GLY A 221 -3.75 -10.71 -11.81
CA GLY A 221 -4.06 -9.29 -11.90
C GLY A 221 -3.79 -8.74 -13.28
#